data_54a202b7fb96b9c52476e72901896200
#
_entry.id   54a202b7fb96b9c52476e72901896200
#
_cell.length_a   1.000
_cell.length_b   1.000
_cell.length_c   1.000
_cell.angle_alpha   90.00
_cell.angle_beta   90.00
_cell.angle_gamma   90.00
#
_symmetry.space_group_name_H-M   'P 1'
#
loop_
_entity.id
_entity.type
_entity.pdbx_description
1 polymer ?
#
loop_
_entity_poly.entity_id
_entity_poly.type
_entity_poly.pdbx_seq_one_letter_code
_entity_poly.pdbx_strand_id
1 'polypeptide(L)'
;MCFENKVVFITGANGGLAKSFIEALLKENAKKIYCTARDLEKLAELKKLSSKIEIFNLDITKKDELEDIASKIENIDYLINNAGVNSLKRVFDDSKIDFEVNLFGTLNSCQILSKKLNKNGSIVNITSILALINLPIMGLYCASKSALHSLTQAFRAELQKENIKVYEVSGNIAQTKVL
;
A
#
# COMPACT_ATOMS: atom_id res chain seq x y z
N MET A 1 -13.55 10.80 2.45
CA MET A 1 -13.61 9.87 1.31
C MET A 1 -14.91 9.09 1.44
N CYS A 2 -15.59 8.81 0.34
CA CYS A 2 -16.76 7.93 0.33
C CYS A 2 -16.38 6.64 -0.40
N PHE A 3 -16.57 5.51 0.26
CA PHE A 3 -16.19 4.20 -0.31
C PHE A 3 -17.40 3.38 -0.78
N GLU A 4 -18.61 3.94 -0.63
CA GLU A 4 -19.82 3.26 -1.09
C GLU A 4 -19.75 2.94 -2.59
N ASN A 5 -20.03 1.68 -2.93
CA ASN A 5 -19.95 1.14 -4.28
C ASN A 5 -18.58 1.28 -4.97
N LYS A 6 -17.49 1.45 -4.22
CA LYS A 6 -16.13 1.62 -4.74
C LYS A 6 -15.36 0.31 -4.78
N VAL A 7 -14.48 0.19 -5.76
CA VAL A 7 -13.52 -0.91 -5.91
C VAL A 7 -12.16 -0.45 -5.37
N VAL A 8 -11.64 -1.19 -4.41
CA VAL A 8 -10.41 -0.82 -3.68
C VAL A 8 -9.36 -1.92 -3.83
N PHE A 9 -8.12 -1.53 -4.10
CA PHE A 9 -6.97 -2.43 -4.11
C PHE A 9 -6.04 -2.09 -2.94
N ILE A 10 -5.67 -3.09 -2.13
CA ILE A 10 -4.83 -2.90 -0.95
C ILE A 10 -3.62 -3.82 -1.02
N THR A 11 -2.42 -3.24 -0.93
CA THR A 11 -1.18 -4.01 -0.78
C THR A 11 -0.87 -4.26 0.69
N GLY A 12 -0.25 -5.41 1.01
CA GLY A 12 0.12 -5.75 2.39
C GLY A 12 -1.08 -5.94 3.30
N ALA A 13 -2.14 -6.56 2.80
CA ALA A 13 -3.43 -6.69 3.47
C ALA A 13 -3.43 -7.60 4.71
N ASN A 14 -2.35 -8.34 4.97
CA ASN A 14 -2.17 -9.20 6.16
C ASN A 14 -1.69 -8.45 7.41
N GLY A 15 -1.42 -7.14 7.31
CA GLY A 15 -1.00 -6.30 8.43
C GLY A 15 -2.17 -5.77 9.28
N GLY A 16 -1.89 -5.39 10.54
CA GLY A 16 -2.92 -4.89 11.46
C GLY A 16 -3.63 -3.62 10.97
N LEU A 17 -2.87 -2.67 10.38
CA LEU A 17 -3.44 -1.44 9.83
C LEU A 17 -4.37 -1.74 8.63
N ALA A 18 -3.98 -2.67 7.76
CA ALA A 18 -4.81 -3.08 6.63
C ALA A 18 -6.12 -3.70 7.08
N LYS A 19 -6.13 -4.48 8.17
CA LYS A 19 -7.35 -5.04 8.74
C LYS A 19 -8.34 -3.96 9.12
N SER A 20 -7.89 -2.90 9.79
CA SER A 20 -8.74 -1.74 10.14
C SER A 20 -9.27 -1.03 8.90
N PHE A 21 -8.47 -0.88 7.83
CA PHE A 21 -8.95 -0.35 6.55
C PHE A 21 -10.04 -1.24 5.94
N ILE A 22 -9.82 -2.55 5.89
CA ILE A 22 -10.77 -3.50 5.30
C ILE A 22 -12.10 -3.48 6.05
N GLU A 23 -12.08 -3.48 7.39
CA GLU A 23 -13.28 -3.37 8.23
C GLU A 23 -14.04 -2.05 7.96
N ALA A 24 -13.33 -0.93 7.85
CA ALA A 24 -13.92 0.36 7.52
C ALA A 24 -14.53 0.36 6.10
N LEU A 25 -13.84 -0.21 5.11
CA LEU A 25 -14.33 -0.33 3.73
C LEU A 25 -15.60 -1.18 3.63
N LEU A 26 -15.66 -2.29 4.38
CA LEU A 26 -16.86 -3.13 4.44
C LEU A 26 -18.03 -2.39 5.10
N LYS A 27 -17.77 -1.66 6.18
CA LYS A 27 -18.77 -0.81 6.86
C LYS A 27 -19.30 0.30 5.97
N GLU A 28 -18.44 0.91 5.16
CA GLU A 28 -18.77 1.94 4.16
C GLU A 28 -19.36 1.35 2.86
N ASN A 29 -19.68 0.05 2.85
CA ASN A 29 -20.31 -0.64 1.73
C ASN A 29 -19.51 -0.59 0.41
N ALA A 30 -18.19 -0.75 0.47
CA ALA A 30 -17.36 -0.91 -0.72
C ALA A 30 -17.93 -2.02 -1.63
N LYS A 31 -17.83 -1.84 -2.95
CA LYS A 31 -18.30 -2.83 -3.94
C LYS A 31 -17.39 -4.07 -3.93
N LYS A 32 -16.09 -3.85 -3.96
CA LYS A 32 -15.09 -4.92 -4.03
C LYS A 32 -13.77 -4.48 -3.40
N ILE A 33 -13.08 -5.41 -2.75
CA ILE A 33 -11.79 -5.15 -2.10
C ILE A 33 -10.81 -6.24 -2.56
N TYR A 34 -9.81 -5.85 -3.34
CA TYR A 34 -8.69 -6.68 -3.70
C TYR A 34 -7.64 -6.59 -2.60
N CYS A 35 -7.38 -7.69 -1.91
CA CYS A 35 -6.43 -7.79 -0.82
C CYS A 35 -5.20 -8.58 -1.26
N THR A 36 -4.01 -8.00 -1.17
CA THR A 36 -2.79 -8.68 -1.59
C THR A 36 -1.74 -8.74 -0.50
N ALA A 37 -1.04 -9.87 -0.41
CA ALA A 37 0.14 -10.06 0.43
C ALA A 37 0.94 -11.29 -0.05
N ARG A 38 2.16 -11.45 0.46
CA ARG A 38 3.02 -12.62 0.15
C ARG A 38 2.53 -13.92 0.79
N ASP A 39 1.72 -13.84 1.82
CA ASP A 39 1.22 -14.98 2.59
C ASP A 39 -0.29 -15.11 2.39
N LEU A 40 -0.69 -16.07 1.54
CA LEU A 40 -2.09 -16.34 1.25
C LEU A 40 -2.86 -16.93 2.43
N GLU A 41 -2.21 -17.68 3.33
CA GLU A 41 -2.88 -18.29 4.47
C GLU A 41 -3.43 -17.20 5.40
N LYS A 42 -2.62 -16.14 5.65
CA LYS A 42 -3.06 -14.97 6.41
C LYS A 42 -4.17 -14.18 5.71
N LEU A 43 -4.22 -14.19 4.38
CA LEU A 43 -5.30 -13.55 3.62
C LEU A 43 -6.59 -14.37 3.61
N ALA A 44 -6.50 -15.70 3.75
CA ALA A 44 -7.66 -16.58 3.71
C ALA A 44 -8.70 -16.22 4.78
N GLU A 45 -8.25 -15.78 5.97
CA GLU A 45 -9.14 -15.29 7.02
C GLU A 45 -9.91 -14.02 6.62
N LEU A 46 -9.28 -13.11 5.86
CA LEU A 46 -9.96 -11.92 5.37
C LEU A 46 -11.08 -12.28 4.38
N LYS A 47 -10.85 -13.26 3.52
CA LYS A 47 -11.86 -13.72 2.56
C LYS A 47 -13.13 -14.24 3.23
N LYS A 48 -13.02 -14.79 4.45
CA LYS A 48 -14.18 -15.26 5.23
C LYS A 48 -15.05 -14.10 5.73
N LEU A 49 -14.54 -12.88 5.83
CA LEU A 49 -15.29 -11.72 6.34
C LEU A 49 -16.38 -11.26 5.37
N SER A 50 -16.17 -11.40 4.06
CA SER A 50 -17.14 -10.96 3.06
C SER A 50 -16.84 -11.55 1.68
N SER A 51 -17.89 -11.85 0.90
CA SER A 51 -17.80 -12.22 -0.52
C SER A 51 -17.27 -11.07 -1.40
N LYS A 52 -17.25 -9.84 -0.90
CA LYS A 52 -16.66 -8.66 -1.57
C LYS A 52 -15.14 -8.67 -1.58
N ILE A 53 -14.50 -9.53 -0.79
CA ILE A 53 -13.04 -9.61 -0.70
C ILE A 53 -12.53 -10.67 -1.67
N GLU A 54 -11.60 -10.26 -2.52
CA GLU A 54 -10.81 -11.13 -3.37
C GLU A 54 -9.34 -11.04 -2.99
N ILE A 55 -8.65 -12.17 -2.92
CA ILE A 55 -7.27 -12.24 -2.41
C ILE A 55 -6.31 -12.69 -3.51
N PHE A 56 -5.11 -12.09 -3.55
CA PHE A 56 -4.02 -12.49 -4.44
C PHE A 56 -2.71 -12.61 -3.67
N ASN A 57 -1.89 -13.60 -4.05
CA ASN A 57 -0.48 -13.62 -3.65
C ASN A 57 0.27 -12.52 -4.42
N LEU A 58 1.02 -11.69 -3.73
CA LEU A 58 1.78 -10.61 -4.35
C LEU A 58 2.99 -10.23 -3.52
N ASP A 59 4.15 -10.29 -4.15
CA ASP A 59 5.33 -9.54 -3.72
C ASP A 59 5.43 -8.26 -4.55
N ILE A 60 5.18 -7.09 -3.95
CA ILE A 60 5.18 -5.80 -4.65
C ILE A 60 6.54 -5.41 -5.25
N THR A 61 7.61 -6.11 -4.87
CA THR A 61 8.93 -5.93 -5.49
C THR A 61 9.03 -6.60 -6.86
N LYS A 62 8.08 -7.48 -7.19
CA LYS A 62 8.00 -8.24 -8.45
C LYS A 62 7.03 -7.56 -9.41
N LYS A 63 7.57 -6.93 -10.47
CA LYS A 63 6.74 -6.22 -11.45
C LYS A 63 5.83 -7.16 -12.25
N ASP A 64 6.33 -8.33 -12.61
CA ASP A 64 5.61 -9.37 -13.33
C ASP A 64 4.38 -9.85 -12.56
N GLU A 65 4.48 -10.05 -11.24
CA GLU A 65 3.34 -10.40 -10.39
C GLU A 65 2.28 -9.27 -10.36
N LEU A 66 2.72 -8.01 -10.28
CA LEU A 66 1.82 -6.86 -10.34
C LEU A 66 1.10 -6.74 -11.68
N GLU A 67 1.81 -6.94 -12.80
CA GLU A 67 1.26 -6.90 -14.15
C GLU A 67 0.25 -8.04 -14.38
N ASP A 68 0.58 -9.25 -13.91
CA ASP A 68 -0.32 -10.41 -13.97
C ASP A 68 -1.63 -10.14 -13.21
N ILE A 69 -1.55 -9.60 -11.98
CA ILE A 69 -2.74 -9.26 -11.20
C ILE A 69 -3.52 -8.11 -11.87
N ALA A 70 -2.84 -7.08 -12.37
CA ALA A 70 -3.48 -5.98 -13.05
C ALA A 70 -4.29 -6.46 -14.29
N SER A 71 -3.84 -7.53 -14.96
CA SER A 71 -4.57 -8.12 -16.08
C SER A 71 -5.86 -8.83 -15.67
N LYS A 72 -5.95 -9.31 -14.44
CA LYS A 72 -7.06 -10.14 -13.90
C LYS A 72 -8.14 -9.33 -13.18
N ILE A 73 -7.85 -8.09 -12.79
CA ILE A 73 -8.77 -7.26 -12.02
C ILE A 73 -9.54 -6.27 -12.90
N GLU A 74 -10.72 -5.87 -12.46
CA GLU A 74 -11.44 -4.72 -13.03
C GLU A 74 -10.73 -3.40 -12.67
N ASN A 75 -11.19 -2.29 -13.25
CA ASN A 75 -10.70 -0.97 -12.85
C ASN A 75 -11.04 -0.69 -11.39
N ILE A 76 -10.16 0.05 -10.73
CA ILE A 76 -10.24 0.37 -9.31
C ILE A 76 -10.50 1.86 -9.08
N ASP A 77 -11.14 2.20 -7.98
CA ASP A 77 -11.35 3.59 -7.57
C ASP A 77 -10.26 4.05 -6.60
N TYR A 78 -9.74 3.14 -5.77
CA TYR A 78 -8.71 3.44 -4.79
C TYR A 78 -7.59 2.40 -4.83
N LEU A 79 -6.36 2.89 -4.89
CA LEU A 79 -5.15 2.11 -4.65
C LEU A 79 -4.58 2.48 -3.28
N ILE A 80 -4.56 1.55 -2.33
CA ILE A 80 -3.98 1.74 -1.00
C ILE A 80 -2.65 0.99 -0.93
N ASN A 81 -1.55 1.71 -1.01
CA ASN A 81 -0.21 1.18 -0.85
C ASN A 81 0.13 1.10 0.64
N ASN A 82 -0.24 -0.02 1.26
CA ASN A 82 -0.01 -0.28 2.67
C ASN A 82 1.14 -1.27 2.91
N ALA A 83 1.57 -2.04 1.92
CA ALA A 83 2.70 -2.93 2.06
C ALA A 83 3.95 -2.17 2.51
N GLY A 84 4.62 -2.69 3.52
CA GLY A 84 5.84 -2.09 4.04
C GLY A 84 6.51 -2.99 5.07
N VAL A 85 7.79 -2.77 5.27
CA VAL A 85 8.61 -3.47 6.26
C VAL A 85 9.40 -2.45 7.08
N ASN A 86 9.72 -2.81 8.30
CA ASN A 86 10.72 -2.14 9.12
C ASN A 86 11.71 -3.21 9.58
N SER A 87 12.88 -3.21 8.98
CA SER A 87 13.92 -4.20 9.25
C SER A 87 14.67 -3.96 10.56
N LEU A 88 14.42 -2.82 11.22
CA LEU A 88 15.15 -2.36 12.40
C LEU A 88 16.67 -2.25 12.16
N LYS A 89 17.06 -1.96 10.91
CA LYS A 89 18.47 -1.87 10.51
C LYS A 89 18.98 -0.43 10.58
N ARG A 90 20.22 -0.31 11.07
CA ARG A 90 20.99 0.94 11.09
C ARG A 90 21.59 1.20 9.71
N VAL A 91 22.05 2.42 9.46
CA VAL A 91 22.57 2.85 8.17
C VAL A 91 23.84 2.12 7.70
N PHE A 92 24.61 1.55 8.62
CA PHE A 92 25.81 0.77 8.30
C PHE A 92 25.57 -0.75 8.25
N ASP A 93 24.32 -1.21 8.49
CA ASP A 93 23.95 -2.61 8.32
C ASP A 93 23.80 -2.91 6.84
N ASP A 94 24.24 -4.09 6.40
CA ASP A 94 24.08 -4.56 5.02
C ASP A 94 22.65 -5.06 4.80
N SER A 95 21.77 -4.12 4.44
CA SER A 95 20.38 -4.40 4.11
C SER A 95 19.81 -3.34 3.18
N LYS A 96 19.01 -3.78 2.21
CA LYS A 96 18.26 -2.91 1.28
C LYS A 96 16.75 -3.12 1.34
N ILE A 97 16.30 -4.06 2.16
CA ILE A 97 14.91 -4.53 2.17
C ILE A 97 13.88 -3.41 2.43
N ASP A 98 14.22 -2.43 3.29
CA ASP A 98 13.34 -1.27 3.53
C ASP A 98 13.13 -0.45 2.26
N PHE A 99 14.18 -0.24 1.46
CA PHE A 99 14.07 0.46 0.18
C PHE A 99 13.36 -0.37 -0.88
N GLU A 100 13.69 -1.65 -0.97
CA GLU A 100 13.08 -2.55 -1.96
C GLU A 100 11.58 -2.64 -1.79
N VAL A 101 11.09 -2.78 -0.56
CA VAL A 101 9.66 -2.91 -0.28
C VAL A 101 8.98 -1.55 -0.18
N ASN A 102 9.46 -0.66 0.73
CA ASN A 102 8.75 0.57 1.05
C ASN A 102 8.78 1.60 -0.08
N LEU A 103 9.89 1.68 -0.82
CA LEU A 103 10.08 2.66 -1.90
C LEU A 103 9.83 2.03 -3.27
N PHE A 104 10.68 1.08 -3.69
CA PHE A 104 10.60 0.55 -5.06
C PHE A 104 9.37 -0.31 -5.28
N GLY A 105 8.93 -1.10 -4.28
CA GLY A 105 7.67 -1.85 -4.35
C GLY A 105 6.46 -0.93 -4.48
N THR A 106 6.40 0.17 -3.70
CA THR A 106 5.33 1.17 -3.83
C THR A 106 5.39 1.90 -5.17
N LEU A 107 6.59 2.22 -5.67
CA LEU A 107 6.78 2.81 -7.00
C LEU A 107 6.24 1.89 -8.09
N ASN A 108 6.60 0.59 -8.07
CA ASN A 108 6.09 -0.41 -9.02
C ASN A 108 4.56 -0.49 -8.98
N SER A 109 3.99 -0.56 -7.78
CA SER A 109 2.54 -0.59 -7.57
C SER A 109 1.86 0.64 -8.19
N CYS A 110 2.37 1.84 -7.92
CA CYS A 110 1.84 3.08 -8.50
C CYS A 110 1.96 3.09 -10.03
N GLN A 111 3.13 2.73 -10.61
CA GLN A 111 3.36 2.75 -12.06
C GLN A 111 2.46 1.78 -12.83
N ILE A 112 2.15 0.63 -12.24
CA ILE A 112 1.35 -0.41 -12.89
C ILE A 112 -0.14 -0.19 -12.63
N LEU A 113 -0.53 -0.04 -11.37
CA LEU A 113 -1.94 0.00 -10.98
C LEU A 113 -2.60 1.37 -11.16
N SER A 114 -1.83 2.47 -11.30
CA SER A 114 -2.44 3.76 -11.67
C SER A 114 -3.18 3.69 -13.01
N LYS A 115 -2.70 2.86 -13.96
CA LYS A 115 -3.33 2.62 -15.26
C LYS A 115 -4.70 1.93 -15.15
N LYS A 116 -4.99 1.34 -14.00
CA LYS A 116 -6.28 0.68 -13.69
C LYS A 116 -7.21 1.60 -12.91
N LEU A 117 -6.76 2.80 -12.51
CA LEU A 117 -7.61 3.73 -11.80
C LEU A 117 -8.72 4.28 -12.69
N ASN A 118 -9.93 4.29 -12.17
CA ASN A 118 -11.04 5.00 -12.77
C ASN A 118 -10.77 6.52 -12.79
N LYS A 119 -11.42 7.23 -13.70
CA LYS A 119 -11.42 8.70 -13.69
C LYS A 119 -11.84 9.22 -12.30
N ASN A 120 -11.10 10.17 -11.77
CA ASN A 120 -11.23 10.69 -10.39
C ASN A 120 -10.89 9.67 -9.29
N GLY A 121 -10.18 8.60 -9.64
CA GLY A 121 -9.65 7.65 -8.67
C GLY A 121 -8.61 8.28 -7.73
N SER A 122 -8.15 7.49 -6.78
CA SER A 122 -7.21 7.98 -5.78
C SER A 122 -6.14 6.95 -5.43
N ILE A 123 -4.93 7.44 -5.13
CA ILE A 123 -3.84 6.67 -4.53
C ILE A 123 -3.70 7.11 -3.07
N VAL A 124 -3.52 6.15 -2.17
CA VAL A 124 -3.22 6.39 -0.76
C VAL A 124 -1.90 5.68 -0.43
N ASN A 125 -0.86 6.44 -0.13
CA ASN A 125 0.44 5.90 0.27
C ASN A 125 0.57 5.94 1.79
N ILE A 126 0.86 4.79 2.40
CA ILE A 126 1.11 4.70 3.84
C ILE A 126 2.58 4.97 4.09
N THR A 127 2.86 6.15 4.62
CA THR A 127 4.20 6.56 5.06
C THR A 127 4.37 6.37 6.57
N SER A 128 5.12 7.21 7.20
CA SER A 128 5.35 7.19 8.65
C SER A 128 5.71 8.59 9.13
N ILE A 129 5.46 8.90 10.39
CA ILE A 129 6.05 10.07 11.04
C ILE A 129 7.59 10.04 10.96
N LEU A 130 8.18 8.83 10.87
CA LEU A 130 9.61 8.63 10.69
C LEU A 130 10.13 9.00 9.27
N ALA A 131 9.24 9.39 8.36
CA ALA A 131 9.63 10.05 7.13
C ALA A 131 10.14 11.49 7.37
N LEU A 132 9.73 12.10 8.49
CA LEU A 132 10.07 13.49 8.87
C LEU A 132 11.04 13.55 10.04
N ILE A 133 11.07 12.52 10.89
CA ILE A 133 11.91 12.44 12.08
C ILE A 133 12.73 11.16 12.00
N ASN A 134 14.06 11.27 12.09
CA ASN A 134 14.95 10.11 12.02
C ASN A 134 15.16 9.47 13.40
N LEU A 135 15.07 8.14 13.45
CA LEU A 135 15.52 7.32 14.57
C LEU A 135 16.74 6.49 14.14
N PRO A 136 17.93 6.74 14.66
CA PRO A 136 19.17 6.09 14.19
C PRO A 136 19.16 4.57 14.27
N ILE A 137 18.40 3.98 15.22
CA ILE A 137 18.30 2.53 15.38
C ILE A 137 17.52 1.84 14.23
N MET A 138 16.80 2.59 13.42
CA MET A 138 16.08 2.14 12.23
C MET A 138 16.29 3.12 11.06
N GLY A 139 17.52 3.55 10.88
CA GLY A 139 17.88 4.61 9.92
C GLY A 139 17.52 4.26 8.47
N LEU A 140 17.64 2.98 8.05
CA LEU A 140 17.27 2.56 6.70
C LEU A 140 15.76 2.65 6.47
N TYR A 141 14.95 2.27 7.46
CA TYR A 141 13.50 2.46 7.41
C TYR A 141 13.12 3.94 7.29
N CYS A 142 13.68 4.81 8.16
CA CYS A 142 13.43 6.25 8.12
C CYS A 142 13.76 6.82 6.74
N ALA A 143 14.94 6.49 6.18
CA ALA A 143 15.35 6.94 4.87
C ALA A 143 14.41 6.45 3.76
N SER A 144 13.97 5.18 3.81
CA SER A 144 13.02 4.64 2.83
C SER A 144 11.66 5.35 2.86
N LYS A 145 11.16 5.67 4.07
CA LYS A 145 9.90 6.39 4.24
C LYS A 145 10.01 7.88 3.88
N SER A 146 11.17 8.52 4.12
CA SER A 146 11.45 9.87 3.64
C SER A 146 11.47 9.94 2.11
N ALA A 147 12.09 8.95 1.47
CA ALA A 147 12.09 8.84 0.02
C ALA A 147 10.67 8.62 -0.53
N LEU A 148 9.86 7.77 0.11
CA LEU A 148 8.46 7.57 -0.26
C LEU A 148 7.61 8.84 -0.07
N HIS A 149 7.85 9.61 0.99
CA HIS A 149 7.20 10.91 1.20
C HIS A 149 7.49 11.85 0.02
N SER A 150 8.76 12.01 -0.36
CA SER A 150 9.16 12.83 -1.51
C SER A 150 8.54 12.32 -2.81
N LEU A 151 8.56 11.01 -3.05
CA LEU A 151 7.96 10.38 -4.23
C LEU A 151 6.44 10.59 -4.29
N THR A 152 5.76 10.59 -3.13
CA THR A 152 4.32 10.83 -3.06
C THR A 152 3.96 12.25 -3.48
N GLN A 153 4.82 13.24 -3.22
CA GLN A 153 4.64 14.61 -3.71
C GLN A 153 4.77 14.67 -5.24
N ALA A 154 5.75 13.95 -5.81
CA ALA A 154 5.91 13.87 -7.27
C ALA A 154 4.69 13.22 -7.94
N PHE A 155 4.21 12.09 -7.42
CA PHE A 155 2.98 11.45 -7.92
C PHE A 155 1.79 12.39 -7.88
N ARG A 156 1.63 13.19 -6.83
CA ARG A 156 0.53 14.16 -6.72
C ARG A 156 0.59 15.20 -7.83
N ALA A 157 1.78 15.71 -8.15
CA ALA A 157 1.97 16.68 -9.20
C ALA A 157 1.73 16.09 -10.61
N GLU A 158 2.27 14.89 -10.87
CA GLU A 158 2.16 14.24 -12.17
C GLU A 158 0.72 13.80 -12.49
N LEU A 159 0.03 13.18 -11.53
CA LEU A 159 -1.30 12.60 -11.72
C LEU A 159 -2.45 13.63 -11.60
N GLN A 160 -2.14 14.88 -11.22
CA GLN A 160 -3.12 15.95 -11.14
C GLN A 160 -3.81 16.19 -12.49
N LYS A 161 -3.08 16.07 -13.59
CA LYS A 161 -3.60 16.26 -14.96
C LYS A 161 -4.63 15.19 -15.35
N GLU A 162 -4.55 14.02 -14.73
CA GLU A 162 -5.48 12.90 -14.92
C GLU A 162 -6.64 12.91 -13.93
N ASN A 163 -6.76 13.97 -13.10
CA ASN A 163 -7.72 14.08 -12.00
C ASN A 163 -7.63 12.94 -10.99
N ILE A 164 -6.46 12.32 -10.85
CA ILE A 164 -6.18 11.32 -9.81
C ILE A 164 -5.64 12.04 -8.58
N LYS A 165 -6.25 11.77 -7.43
CA LYS A 165 -5.83 12.35 -6.14
C LYS A 165 -4.81 11.43 -5.47
N VAL A 166 -3.74 12.01 -4.94
CA VAL A 166 -2.73 11.25 -4.19
C VAL A 166 -2.69 11.73 -2.75
N TYR A 167 -3.06 10.83 -1.85
CA TYR A 167 -3.07 11.06 -0.41
C TYR A 167 -1.87 10.39 0.25
N GLU A 168 -1.44 10.95 1.34
CA GLU A 168 -0.43 10.39 2.22
C GLU A 168 -1.03 10.20 3.61
N VAL A 169 -0.84 9.03 4.17
CA VAL A 169 -1.24 8.71 5.54
C VAL A 169 0.00 8.34 6.33
N SER A 170 0.34 9.18 7.30
CA SER A 170 1.45 8.92 8.23
C SER A 170 0.96 8.04 9.38
N GLY A 171 1.31 6.75 9.34
CA GLY A 171 1.07 5.83 10.45
C GLY A 171 1.94 6.19 11.67
N ASN A 172 1.39 6.02 12.88
CA ASN A 172 2.14 6.18 14.12
C ASN A 172 2.84 4.86 14.50
N ILE A 173 4.06 4.94 15.04
CA ILE A 173 4.90 3.79 15.44
C ILE A 173 4.20 2.88 16.46
N ALA A 174 3.28 3.42 17.25
CA ALA A 174 2.66 2.73 18.39
C ALA A 174 1.65 1.62 18.02
N GLN A 175 1.29 1.43 16.74
CA GLN A 175 0.25 0.47 16.32
C GLN A 175 0.75 -0.68 15.43
N THR A 176 1.99 -0.69 15.02
CA THR A 176 2.58 -1.84 14.34
C THR A 176 3.20 -2.77 15.38
N LYS A 177 2.55 -3.89 15.67
CA LYS A 177 3.24 -4.97 16.36
C LYS A 177 4.43 -5.36 15.49
N VAL A 178 5.63 -5.05 16.00
CA VAL A 178 6.87 -5.59 15.46
C VAL A 178 6.82 -7.09 15.75
N LEU A 179 6.63 -7.89 14.73
CA LEU A 179 6.82 -9.33 14.76
C LEU A 179 8.21 -9.67 14.29
#